data_5833b7f01f85ae4dad5f4cd7eb7aa1c6
#
_entry.id   5833b7f01f85ae4dad5f4cd7eb7aa1c6
#
_cell.length_a   1.000
_cell.length_b   1.000
_cell.length_c   1.000
_cell.angle_alpha   90.00
_cell.angle_beta   90.00
_cell.angle_gamma   90.00
#
_symmetry.space_group_name_H-M   'P 1'
#
loop_
_entity.id
_entity.type
_entity.pdbx_description
1 polymer ?
#
loop_
_entity_poly.entity_id
_entity_poly.type
_entity_poly.pdbx_seq_one_letter_code
_entity_poly.pdbx_strand_id
1 'polypeptide(L)'
;MKRMVLLALLALSLPMAAFATSVDFTNSHGVLTGSAAGLTLTGSELIAVSGFGGGGLVTGNLGTVSFSTGALASGTLQQGGTFSGTGSTFDIVSNGHGGMPTGAIFTGSFTGPVSWTMVTLANGTHNYTLTGSISGTWVGGQVLGGATVQLTINTGKGYFNGHTRISSGDTNVLTGVPEPGTLGLLGTGLVGVAGVLRRKVRALS
;
A
#
# COMPACT_ATOMS: atom_id res chain seq x y z
N MET A 1 -26.52 -33.03 -26.36
CA MET A 1 -26.41 -31.58 -26.55
C MET A 1 -26.74 -30.76 -25.31
N LYS A 2 -27.91 -30.91 -24.62
CA LYS A 2 -28.27 -30.13 -23.42
C LYS A 2 -27.26 -30.21 -22.26
N ARG A 3 -26.66 -31.37 -21.98
CA ARG A 3 -25.67 -31.59 -20.93
C ARG A 3 -24.32 -30.92 -21.22
N MET A 4 -23.90 -30.87 -22.50
CA MET A 4 -22.68 -30.18 -22.92
C MET A 4 -22.78 -28.67 -22.82
N VAL A 5 -23.97 -28.11 -23.13
CA VAL A 5 -24.22 -26.65 -22.98
C VAL A 5 -24.22 -26.26 -21.51
N LEU A 6 -24.74 -27.13 -20.61
CA LEU A 6 -24.75 -26.86 -19.18
C LEU A 6 -23.32 -26.91 -18.59
N LEU A 7 -22.49 -27.84 -19.04
CA LEU A 7 -21.09 -27.95 -18.63
C LEU A 7 -20.24 -26.77 -19.19
N ALA A 8 -20.51 -26.33 -20.40
CA ALA A 8 -19.86 -25.15 -20.96
C ALA A 8 -20.23 -23.85 -20.21
N LEU A 9 -21.52 -23.70 -19.82
CA LEU A 9 -21.98 -22.60 -18.99
C LEU A 9 -21.38 -22.65 -17.58
N LEU A 10 -21.23 -23.84 -17.00
CA LEU A 10 -20.59 -24.03 -15.69
C LEU A 10 -19.09 -23.73 -15.75
N ALA A 11 -18.42 -24.10 -16.85
CA ALA A 11 -16.99 -23.80 -17.04
C ALA A 11 -16.74 -22.29 -17.27
N LEU A 12 -17.67 -21.56 -17.90
CA LEU A 12 -17.64 -20.11 -18.07
C LEU A 12 -17.92 -19.36 -16.75
N SER A 13 -18.51 -20.04 -15.77
CA SER A 13 -18.82 -19.46 -14.45
C SER A 13 -17.71 -19.65 -13.41
N LEU A 14 -16.55 -20.21 -13.81
CA LEU A 14 -15.39 -20.24 -12.93
C LEU A 14 -14.96 -18.80 -12.62
N PRO A 15 -14.90 -18.40 -11.33
CA PRO A 15 -14.47 -17.06 -10.99
C PRO A 15 -13.05 -16.87 -11.52
N MET A 16 -12.85 -15.89 -12.39
CA MET A 16 -11.52 -15.36 -12.63
C MET A 16 -10.99 -14.92 -11.28
N ALA A 17 -9.94 -15.58 -10.80
CA ALA A 17 -9.30 -15.21 -9.55
C ALA A 17 -8.92 -13.72 -9.65
N ALA A 18 -9.54 -12.89 -8.82
CA ALA A 18 -9.15 -11.49 -8.69
C ALA A 18 -7.78 -11.48 -7.99
N PHE A 19 -6.72 -11.29 -8.75
CA PHE A 19 -5.40 -11.05 -8.17
C PHE A 19 -5.36 -9.60 -7.72
N ALA A 20 -5.29 -9.39 -6.41
CA ALA A 20 -4.86 -8.10 -5.88
C ALA A 20 -3.40 -7.91 -6.33
N THR A 21 -3.15 -6.93 -7.16
CA THR A 21 -1.79 -6.54 -7.53
C THR A 21 -1.29 -5.55 -6.50
N SER A 22 -0.15 -5.84 -5.88
CA SER A 22 0.57 -4.91 -5.02
C SER A 22 1.78 -4.37 -5.76
N VAL A 23 2.12 -3.13 -5.47
CA VAL A 23 3.39 -2.53 -5.86
C VAL A 23 4.16 -2.23 -4.59
N ASP A 24 5.36 -2.79 -4.50
CA ASP A 24 6.27 -2.56 -3.39
C ASP A 24 7.34 -1.56 -3.79
N PHE A 25 7.56 -0.56 -2.95
CA PHE A 25 8.58 0.46 -3.08
C PHE A 25 9.54 0.36 -1.90
N THR A 26 10.81 0.12 -2.17
CA THR A 26 11.86 0.12 -1.15
C THR A 26 12.70 1.38 -1.30
N ASN A 27 12.89 2.09 -0.19
CA ASN A 27 13.72 3.28 -0.14
C ASN A 27 14.79 3.18 0.95
N SER A 28 15.87 3.90 0.77
CA SER A 28 16.98 3.97 1.72
C SER A 28 17.60 5.35 1.74
N HIS A 29 18.59 5.51 2.62
CA HIS A 29 19.21 6.82 2.83
C HIS A 29 18.19 7.88 3.29
N GLY A 30 18.45 9.15 3.02
CA GLY A 30 17.59 10.21 3.50
C GLY A 30 17.74 10.50 5.00
N VAL A 31 17.07 11.54 5.41
CA VAL A 31 17.14 12.06 6.77
C VAL A 31 15.74 12.10 7.36
N LEU A 32 15.58 11.44 8.50
CA LEU A 32 14.39 11.58 9.34
C LEU A 32 14.66 12.66 10.38
N THR A 33 13.85 13.70 10.37
CA THR A 33 13.80 14.72 11.42
C THR A 33 12.53 14.57 12.23
N GLY A 34 12.56 14.88 13.51
CA GLY A 34 11.40 14.73 14.37
C GLY A 34 11.38 15.64 15.58
N SER A 35 10.17 16.05 15.94
CA SER A 35 9.87 16.80 17.16
C SER A 35 8.46 16.44 17.64
N ALA A 36 7.98 17.11 18.70
CA ALA A 36 6.59 16.99 19.09
C ALA A 36 5.61 17.47 18.01
N ALA A 37 6.05 18.27 17.04
CA ALA A 37 5.24 18.73 15.92
C ALA A 37 5.07 17.68 14.81
N GLY A 38 5.87 16.61 14.80
CA GLY A 38 5.79 15.54 13.81
C GLY A 38 7.15 14.98 13.43
N LEU A 39 7.11 13.98 12.56
CA LEU A 39 8.26 13.37 11.88
C LEU A 39 8.25 13.80 10.41
N THR A 40 9.42 14.05 9.84
CA THR A 40 9.58 14.38 8.41
C THR A 40 10.75 13.60 7.82
N LEU A 41 10.50 12.88 6.74
CA LEU A 41 11.53 12.20 5.94
C LEU A 41 11.81 13.02 4.68
N THR A 42 13.08 13.30 4.43
CA THR A 42 13.54 14.00 3.23
C THR A 42 14.76 13.33 2.62
N GLY A 43 14.93 13.45 1.28
CA GLY A 43 16.10 12.96 0.58
C GLY A 43 16.26 11.44 0.61
N SER A 44 15.19 10.68 0.86
CA SER A 44 15.26 9.22 0.79
C SER A 44 15.19 8.78 -0.66
N GLU A 45 16.14 7.95 -1.06
CA GLU A 45 16.26 7.42 -2.41
C GLU A 45 15.38 6.19 -2.59
N LEU A 46 14.55 6.18 -3.62
CA LEU A 46 13.81 5.01 -4.08
C LEU A 46 14.78 4.07 -4.81
N ILE A 47 15.09 2.93 -4.17
CA ILE A 47 16.15 2.01 -4.65
C ILE A 47 15.63 0.73 -5.29
N ALA A 48 14.38 0.38 -5.05
CA ALA A 48 13.74 -0.77 -5.68
C ALA A 48 12.24 -0.58 -5.81
N VAL A 49 11.69 -1.12 -6.88
CA VAL A 49 10.24 -1.19 -7.13
C VAL A 49 9.91 -2.55 -7.70
N SER A 50 8.88 -3.19 -7.17
CA SER A 50 8.38 -4.48 -7.63
C SER A 50 6.88 -4.40 -7.93
N GLY A 51 6.43 -5.03 -9.00
CA GLY A 51 5.01 -5.11 -9.37
C GLY A 51 4.45 -3.89 -10.11
N PHE A 52 5.25 -2.85 -10.38
CA PHE A 52 4.79 -1.66 -11.10
C PHE A 52 4.35 -2.02 -12.53
N GLY A 53 3.10 -1.69 -12.89
CA GLY A 53 2.52 -2.06 -14.19
C GLY A 53 2.48 -3.57 -14.48
N GLY A 54 2.48 -4.42 -13.45
CA GLY A 54 2.57 -5.88 -13.57
C GLY A 54 3.99 -6.38 -13.87
N GLY A 55 5.00 -5.50 -13.80
CA GLY A 55 6.40 -5.82 -14.03
C GLY A 55 7.07 -6.52 -12.84
N GLY A 56 8.29 -7.01 -13.06
CA GLY A 56 9.14 -7.59 -12.02
C GLY A 56 9.87 -6.53 -11.18
N LEU A 57 10.90 -6.99 -10.47
CA LEU A 57 11.75 -6.13 -9.65
C LEU A 57 12.66 -5.25 -10.54
N VAL A 58 12.62 -3.95 -10.28
CA VAL A 58 13.54 -2.95 -10.84
C VAL A 58 14.33 -2.33 -9.70
N THR A 59 15.65 -2.16 -9.86
CA THR A 59 16.55 -1.62 -8.85
C THR A 59 17.42 -0.50 -9.39
N GLY A 60 17.95 0.33 -8.50
CA GLY A 60 18.83 1.46 -8.81
C GLY A 60 18.32 2.76 -8.20
N ASN A 61 18.86 3.88 -8.63
CA ASN A 61 18.29 5.17 -8.28
C ASN A 61 17.06 5.42 -9.16
N LEU A 62 15.88 5.19 -8.59
CA LEU A 62 14.60 5.24 -9.30
C LEU A 62 13.79 6.50 -8.98
N GLY A 63 14.23 7.29 -7.99
CA GLY A 63 13.51 8.48 -7.56
C GLY A 63 13.65 8.75 -6.07
N THR A 64 12.62 9.32 -5.47
CA THR A 64 12.63 9.70 -4.05
C THR A 64 11.32 9.35 -3.35
N VAL A 65 11.44 9.09 -2.03
CA VAL A 65 10.31 8.96 -1.11
C VAL A 65 10.44 10.02 -0.04
N SER A 66 9.34 10.72 0.25
CA SER A 66 9.28 11.72 1.31
C SER A 66 7.93 11.69 2.02
N PHE A 67 7.92 12.05 3.29
CA PHE A 67 6.68 12.19 4.04
C PHE A 67 6.80 13.17 5.21
N SER A 68 5.67 13.62 5.71
CA SER A 68 5.51 14.24 7.03
C SER A 68 4.36 13.59 7.78
N THR A 69 4.45 13.50 9.10
CA THR A 69 3.32 13.17 9.98
C THR A 69 2.74 14.42 10.60
N GLY A 70 1.56 14.35 11.20
CA GLY A 70 1.10 15.37 12.15
C GLY A 70 1.82 15.26 13.50
N ALA A 71 1.35 16.02 14.48
CA ALA A 71 1.95 16.13 15.81
C ALA A 71 1.94 14.80 16.58
N LEU A 72 2.86 14.66 17.54
CA LEU A 72 2.91 13.59 18.51
C LEU A 72 1.64 13.62 19.38
N ALA A 73 0.81 12.59 19.26
CA ALA A 73 -0.47 12.49 19.97
C ALA A 73 -0.30 11.78 21.31
N SER A 74 0.66 10.85 21.43
CA SER A 74 0.96 10.16 22.67
C SER A 74 2.38 9.61 22.68
N GLY A 75 2.92 9.34 23.87
CA GLY A 75 4.27 8.80 24.05
C GLY A 75 5.36 9.87 23.92
N THR A 76 6.56 9.45 23.52
CA THR A 76 7.71 10.32 23.32
C THR A 76 8.51 9.91 22.08
N LEU A 77 9.32 10.81 21.57
CA LEU A 77 10.26 10.48 20.47
C LEU A 77 11.23 9.38 20.85
N GLN A 78 11.66 9.34 22.12
CA GLN A 78 12.71 8.46 22.63
C GLN A 78 12.19 7.06 22.97
N GLN A 79 10.98 6.96 23.50
CA GLN A 79 10.43 5.68 23.99
C GLN A 79 9.39 5.08 23.07
N GLY A 80 9.08 5.78 21.98
CA GLY A 80 7.98 5.42 21.10
C GLY A 80 6.70 6.14 21.47
N GLY A 81 5.74 6.11 20.53
CA GLY A 81 4.49 6.82 20.69
C GLY A 81 3.63 6.73 19.43
N THR A 82 2.72 7.66 19.29
CA THR A 82 1.81 7.74 18.16
C THR A 82 1.76 9.17 17.64
N PHE A 83 1.94 9.33 16.35
CA PHE A 83 1.75 10.61 15.66
C PHE A 83 0.38 10.67 14.99
N SER A 84 -0.15 11.88 14.84
CA SER A 84 -1.37 12.12 14.08
C SER A 84 -1.14 11.94 12.58
N GLY A 85 -2.11 11.38 11.87
CA GLY A 85 -2.16 11.41 10.40
C GLY A 85 -2.70 12.75 9.85
N THR A 86 -3.34 13.58 10.70
CA THR A 86 -3.92 14.85 10.25
C THR A 86 -2.83 15.85 9.86
N GLY A 87 -2.94 16.42 8.66
CA GLY A 87 -1.95 17.39 8.13
C GLY A 87 -0.68 16.70 7.63
N SER A 88 -0.66 15.37 7.52
CA SER A 88 0.45 14.60 6.98
C SER A 88 0.51 14.66 5.45
N THR A 89 1.69 14.33 4.91
CA THR A 89 1.92 14.14 3.48
C THR A 89 2.71 12.85 3.25
N PHE A 90 2.57 12.27 2.07
CA PHE A 90 3.37 11.13 1.62
C PHE A 90 3.51 11.16 0.11
N ASP A 91 4.74 11.19 -0.39
CA ASP A 91 5.03 11.30 -1.81
C ASP A 91 6.06 10.28 -2.26
N ILE A 92 5.79 9.62 -3.39
CA ILE A 92 6.75 8.83 -4.16
C ILE A 92 6.90 9.49 -5.52
N VAL A 93 8.12 9.93 -5.84
CA VAL A 93 8.43 10.61 -7.09
C VAL A 93 9.49 9.82 -7.84
N SER A 94 9.20 9.43 -9.09
CA SER A 94 10.12 8.71 -9.96
C SER A 94 10.91 9.66 -10.85
N ASN A 95 12.16 9.29 -11.14
CA ASN A 95 13.04 9.98 -12.11
C ASN A 95 12.92 9.44 -13.55
N GLY A 96 12.03 8.48 -13.79
CA GLY A 96 11.80 7.87 -15.10
C GLY A 96 12.70 6.67 -15.43
N HIS A 97 13.59 6.25 -14.53
CA HIS A 97 14.39 5.05 -14.72
C HIS A 97 13.56 3.77 -14.54
N GLY A 98 14.04 2.67 -15.14
CA GLY A 98 13.43 1.35 -14.99
C GLY A 98 12.05 1.19 -15.63
N GLY A 99 11.71 2.03 -16.59
CA GLY A 99 10.41 1.98 -17.29
C GLY A 99 9.26 2.64 -16.53
N MET A 100 9.55 3.31 -15.41
CA MET A 100 8.56 4.08 -14.68
C MET A 100 8.33 5.47 -15.32
N PRO A 101 7.13 6.04 -15.22
CA PRO A 101 6.89 7.41 -15.67
C PRO A 101 7.68 8.39 -14.79
N THR A 102 8.14 9.49 -15.38
CA THR A 102 8.78 10.59 -14.64
C THR A 102 7.73 11.41 -13.87
N GLY A 103 8.02 11.74 -12.61
CA GLY A 103 7.16 12.57 -11.78
C GLY A 103 6.50 11.80 -10.66
N ALA A 104 5.43 12.36 -10.10
CA ALA A 104 4.72 11.75 -8.97
C ALA A 104 4.07 10.42 -9.36
N ILE A 105 4.47 9.35 -8.67
CA ILE A 105 3.88 8.01 -8.78
C ILE A 105 2.72 7.87 -7.80
N PHE A 106 2.92 8.36 -6.60
CA PHE A 106 1.91 8.38 -5.54
C PHE A 106 2.03 9.67 -4.74
N THR A 107 0.90 10.32 -4.49
CA THR A 107 0.79 11.48 -3.61
C THR A 107 -0.39 11.27 -2.68
N GLY A 108 -0.16 11.36 -1.39
CA GLY A 108 -1.20 11.08 -0.40
C GLY A 108 -0.87 11.55 1.00
N SER A 109 -1.52 10.93 1.97
CA SER A 109 -1.37 11.22 3.39
C SER A 109 -1.64 9.99 4.24
N PHE A 110 -1.24 10.02 5.50
CA PHE A 110 -1.60 9.00 6.47
C PHE A 110 -3.10 9.09 6.82
N THR A 111 -3.79 7.96 6.78
CA THR A 111 -5.25 7.89 7.00
C THR A 111 -5.65 7.78 8.46
N GLY A 112 -4.69 7.53 9.35
CA GLY A 112 -4.92 7.34 10.78
C GLY A 112 -3.65 7.57 11.59
N PRO A 113 -3.64 7.12 12.83
CA PRO A 113 -2.47 7.22 13.70
C PRO A 113 -1.26 6.53 13.09
N VAL A 114 -0.11 7.17 13.18
CA VAL A 114 1.19 6.64 12.76
C VAL A 114 1.92 6.12 14.00
N SER A 115 2.17 4.83 14.03
CA SER A 115 2.86 4.17 15.14
C SER A 115 4.37 4.43 15.05
N TRP A 116 4.96 4.79 16.17
CA TRP A 116 6.40 4.97 16.36
C TRP A 116 6.84 4.09 17.51
N THR A 117 7.48 2.97 17.23
CA THR A 117 7.89 1.98 18.24
C THR A 117 9.39 1.95 18.40
N MET A 118 9.86 1.74 19.63
CA MET A 118 11.26 1.56 19.95
C MET A 118 11.49 0.18 20.57
N VAL A 119 12.54 -0.49 20.10
CA VAL A 119 13.00 -1.77 20.66
C VAL A 119 14.48 -1.66 20.99
N THR A 120 14.84 -2.00 22.23
CA THR A 120 16.23 -2.13 22.64
C THR A 120 16.71 -3.55 22.34
N LEU A 121 17.74 -3.67 21.51
CA LEU A 121 18.35 -4.95 21.16
C LEU A 121 19.27 -5.45 22.29
N ALA A 122 19.63 -6.74 22.24
CA ALA A 122 20.48 -7.38 23.25
C ALA A 122 21.88 -6.73 23.39
N ASN A 123 22.36 -6.08 22.33
CA ASN A 123 23.63 -5.35 22.34
C ASN A 123 23.50 -3.91 22.87
N GLY A 124 22.31 -3.52 23.35
CA GLY A 124 22.01 -2.19 23.90
C GLY A 124 21.78 -1.12 22.84
N THR A 125 21.66 -1.47 21.55
CA THR A 125 21.29 -0.50 20.51
C THR A 125 19.77 -0.37 20.41
N HIS A 126 19.30 0.77 19.91
CA HIS A 126 17.88 1.06 19.75
C HIS A 126 17.47 1.06 18.28
N ASN A 127 16.47 0.23 17.98
CA ASN A 127 15.78 0.25 16.69
C ASN A 127 14.43 0.94 16.87
N TYR A 128 14.14 1.83 15.93
CA TYR A 128 12.82 2.45 15.83
C TYR A 128 12.15 2.03 14.53
N THR A 129 10.86 1.80 14.64
CA THR A 129 10.02 1.48 13.47
C THR A 129 8.83 2.44 13.44
N LEU A 130 8.66 3.11 12.30
CA LEU A 130 7.45 3.84 11.97
C LEU A 130 6.56 2.96 11.11
N THR A 131 5.29 2.88 11.45
CA THR A 131 4.28 2.19 10.61
C THR A 131 3.02 3.03 10.52
N GLY A 132 2.41 3.05 9.34
CA GLY A 132 1.17 3.78 9.10
C GLY A 132 0.47 3.31 7.85
N SER A 133 -0.84 3.54 7.80
CA SER A 133 -1.64 3.36 6.58
C SER A 133 -1.75 4.69 5.85
N ILE A 134 -1.63 4.64 4.54
CA ILE A 134 -1.75 5.81 3.66
C ILE A 134 -2.85 5.63 2.64
N SER A 135 -3.42 6.74 2.19
CA SER A 135 -4.25 6.81 1.00
C SER A 135 -3.85 8.00 0.15
N GLY A 136 -4.12 7.93 -1.13
CA GLY A 136 -3.72 9.00 -2.02
C GLY A 136 -4.05 8.72 -3.47
N THR A 137 -3.49 9.53 -4.34
CA THR A 137 -3.67 9.46 -5.77
C THR A 137 -2.46 8.76 -6.40
N TRP A 138 -2.73 7.74 -7.17
CA TRP A 138 -1.77 7.01 -7.98
C TRP A 138 -1.52 7.72 -9.32
N VAL A 139 -0.39 7.46 -9.93
CA VAL A 139 -0.12 7.88 -11.31
C VAL A 139 -1.27 7.43 -12.23
N GLY A 140 -1.82 8.35 -13.01
CA GLY A 140 -3.04 8.11 -13.79
C GLY A 140 -4.35 8.56 -13.11
N GLY A 141 -4.28 9.11 -11.89
CA GLY A 141 -5.42 9.74 -11.21
C GLY A 141 -6.31 8.80 -10.40
N GLN A 142 -5.97 7.51 -10.31
CA GLN A 142 -6.73 6.56 -9.49
C GLN A 142 -6.48 6.84 -8.00
N VAL A 143 -7.55 6.92 -7.22
CA VAL A 143 -7.46 7.02 -5.76
C VAL A 143 -7.30 5.63 -5.17
N LEU A 144 -6.23 5.44 -4.40
CA LEU A 144 -5.91 4.18 -3.73
C LEU A 144 -6.00 4.36 -2.22
N GLY A 145 -6.61 3.37 -1.57
CA GLY A 145 -6.66 3.25 -0.12
C GLY A 145 -5.99 1.96 0.35
N GLY A 146 -5.60 1.92 1.64
CA GLY A 146 -5.06 0.70 2.24
C GLY A 146 -3.58 0.41 1.93
N ALA A 147 -2.86 1.39 1.38
CA ALA A 147 -1.41 1.28 1.30
C ALA A 147 -0.78 1.36 2.69
N THR A 148 0.34 0.68 2.89
CA THR A 148 1.06 0.64 4.17
C THR A 148 2.50 1.12 4.00
N VAL A 149 2.98 1.83 5.01
CA VAL A 149 4.36 2.31 5.09
C VAL A 149 5.01 1.73 6.31
N GLN A 150 6.24 1.25 6.14
CA GLN A 150 7.12 0.87 7.23
C GLN A 150 8.48 1.53 7.01
N LEU A 151 9.02 2.15 8.04
CA LEU A 151 10.35 2.75 8.05
C LEU A 151 11.10 2.24 9.26
N THR A 152 12.37 1.88 9.08
CA THR A 152 13.24 1.41 10.18
C THR A 152 14.49 2.27 10.26
N ILE A 153 14.85 2.63 11.48
CA ILE A 153 16.11 3.31 11.80
C ILE A 153 16.82 2.61 12.95
N ASN A 154 18.13 2.66 12.96
CA ASN A 154 18.98 2.26 14.09
C ASN A 154 19.75 3.48 14.58
N THR A 155 19.62 3.82 15.84
CA THR A 155 20.29 4.98 16.45
C THR A 155 21.53 4.61 17.26
N GLY A 156 21.99 3.36 17.18
CA GLY A 156 23.05 2.86 18.02
C GLY A 156 22.62 2.80 19.49
N LYS A 157 23.50 3.10 20.41
CA LYS A 157 23.22 3.10 21.87
C LYS A 157 22.51 4.36 22.36
N GLY A 158 22.39 5.38 21.52
CA GLY A 158 21.67 6.62 21.84
C GLY A 158 20.18 6.52 21.44
N TYR A 159 19.34 7.24 22.17
CA TYR A 159 17.94 7.40 21.76
C TYR A 159 17.83 8.35 20.57
N PHE A 160 16.69 8.24 19.84
CA PHE A 160 16.39 9.20 18.78
C PHE A 160 16.27 10.61 19.34
N ASN A 161 17.12 11.50 18.87
CA ASN A 161 17.23 12.88 19.35
C ASN A 161 16.62 13.91 18.38
N GLY A 162 15.77 13.45 17.46
CA GLY A 162 15.12 14.29 16.47
C GLY A 162 15.82 14.39 15.12
N HIS A 163 16.94 13.69 14.91
CA HIS A 163 17.65 13.69 13.62
C HIS A 163 18.43 12.39 13.43
N THR A 164 18.19 11.66 12.34
CA THR A 164 18.98 10.49 11.97
C THR A 164 18.81 10.14 10.50
N ARG A 165 19.72 9.32 9.98
CA ARG A 165 19.54 8.68 8.66
C ARG A 165 18.67 7.44 8.80
N ILE A 166 17.84 7.17 7.80
CA ILE A 166 17.06 5.93 7.79
C ILE A 166 17.92 4.75 7.34
N SER A 167 17.62 3.57 7.86
CA SER A 167 18.23 2.31 7.44
C SER A 167 17.53 1.78 6.19
N SER A 168 16.20 1.67 6.25
CA SER A 168 15.34 1.28 5.14
C SER A 168 13.92 1.79 5.35
N GLY A 169 13.18 1.88 4.26
CA GLY A 169 11.74 2.08 4.26
C GLY A 169 11.12 1.24 3.17
N ASP A 170 9.93 0.73 3.45
CA ASP A 170 9.12 -0.04 2.52
C ASP A 170 7.71 0.53 2.47
N THR A 171 7.17 0.64 1.26
CA THR A 171 5.80 1.08 1.02
C THR A 171 5.12 0.08 0.12
N ASN A 172 4.06 -0.54 0.61
CA ASN A 172 3.23 -1.45 -0.17
C ASN A 172 1.93 -0.74 -0.57
N VAL A 173 1.66 -0.67 -1.86
CA VAL A 173 0.46 -0.04 -2.42
C VAL A 173 -0.37 -1.09 -3.12
N LEU A 174 -1.61 -1.29 -2.68
CA LEU A 174 -2.56 -2.17 -3.35
C LEU A 174 -3.18 -1.44 -4.54
N THR A 175 -2.73 -1.78 -5.75
CA THR A 175 -3.24 -1.22 -7.00
C THR A 175 -4.39 -2.05 -7.52
N GLY A 176 -5.60 -1.78 -7.04
CA GLY A 176 -6.82 -2.42 -7.53
C GLY A 176 -7.00 -3.86 -7.04
N VAL A 177 -8.01 -4.04 -6.21
CA VAL A 177 -8.74 -5.31 -6.18
C VAL A 177 -9.79 -5.14 -7.27
N PRO A 178 -9.71 -5.83 -8.43
CA PRO A 178 -10.85 -5.90 -9.32
C PRO A 178 -11.99 -6.42 -8.44
N GLU A 179 -13.07 -5.66 -8.31
CA GLU A 179 -14.25 -6.17 -7.62
C GLU A 179 -14.52 -7.54 -8.23
N PRO A 180 -14.55 -8.62 -7.42
CA PRO A 180 -14.66 -9.95 -7.99
C PRO A 180 -15.86 -9.93 -8.92
N GLY A 181 -15.67 -10.34 -10.16
CA GLY A 181 -16.76 -10.61 -11.11
C GLY A 181 -17.82 -11.56 -10.53
N THR A 182 -17.59 -12.05 -9.31
CA THR A 182 -18.52 -12.76 -8.43
C THR A 182 -19.86 -12.03 -8.24
N LEU A 183 -19.88 -10.69 -8.12
CA LEU A 183 -21.14 -9.94 -8.05
C LEU A 183 -21.85 -9.94 -9.41
N GLY A 184 -21.10 -9.75 -10.49
CA GLY A 184 -21.63 -9.89 -11.86
C GLY A 184 -22.05 -11.32 -12.18
N LEU A 185 -21.26 -12.30 -11.74
CA LEU A 185 -21.54 -13.72 -11.92
C LEU A 185 -22.71 -14.20 -11.04
N LEU A 186 -22.77 -13.76 -9.79
CA LEU A 186 -23.91 -14.02 -8.90
C LEU A 186 -25.18 -13.40 -9.47
N GLY A 187 -25.11 -12.16 -9.96
CA GLY A 187 -26.22 -11.48 -10.62
C GLY A 187 -26.69 -12.21 -11.87
N THR A 188 -25.79 -12.56 -12.77
CA THR A 188 -26.11 -13.32 -14.02
C THR A 188 -26.55 -14.75 -13.71
N GLY A 189 -25.96 -15.41 -12.70
CA GLY A 189 -26.38 -16.72 -12.22
C GLY A 189 -27.80 -16.73 -11.66
N LEU A 190 -28.15 -15.75 -10.85
CA LEU A 190 -29.52 -15.59 -10.30
C LEU A 190 -30.55 -15.30 -11.40
N VAL A 191 -30.22 -14.45 -12.38
CA VAL A 191 -31.09 -14.18 -13.55
C VAL A 191 -31.26 -15.45 -14.40
N GLY A 192 -30.19 -16.25 -14.57
CA GLY A 192 -30.24 -17.52 -15.26
C GLY A 192 -31.18 -18.53 -14.57
N VAL A 193 -31.05 -18.70 -13.25
CA VAL A 193 -31.91 -19.58 -12.44
C VAL A 193 -33.35 -19.10 -12.47
N ALA A 194 -33.62 -17.81 -12.32
CA ALA A 194 -34.96 -17.26 -12.40
C ALA A 194 -35.61 -17.48 -13.78
N GLY A 195 -34.82 -17.37 -14.86
CA GLY A 195 -35.30 -17.68 -16.22
C GLY A 195 -35.71 -19.14 -16.42
N VAL A 196 -34.93 -20.07 -15.86
CA VAL A 196 -35.24 -21.52 -15.91
C VAL A 196 -36.49 -21.85 -15.10
N LEU A 197 -36.64 -21.30 -13.89
CA LEU A 197 -37.81 -21.49 -13.02
C LEU A 197 -39.08 -20.94 -13.69
N ARG A 198 -39.04 -19.76 -14.27
CA ARG A 198 -40.19 -19.17 -15.00
C ARG A 198 -40.62 -20.02 -16.19
N ARG A 199 -39.70 -20.64 -16.90
CA ARG A 199 -40.01 -21.55 -18.00
C ARG A 199 -40.67 -22.85 -17.53
N LYS A 200 -40.27 -23.39 -16.37
CA LYS A 200 -40.86 -24.60 -15.78
C LYS A 200 -42.29 -24.38 -15.28
N VAL A 201 -42.52 -23.23 -14.65
CA VAL A 201 -43.89 -22.86 -14.15
C VAL A 201 -44.86 -22.67 -15.34
N ARG A 202 -44.42 -22.03 -16.45
CA ARG A 202 -45.28 -21.89 -17.65
C ARG A 202 -45.54 -23.19 -18.43
N ALA A 203 -44.75 -24.23 -18.21
CA ALA A 203 -44.95 -25.52 -18.86
C ALA A 203 -45.88 -26.46 -18.03
N LEU A 204 -46.25 -26.05 -16.82
CA LEU A 204 -47.13 -26.80 -15.90
C LEU A 204 -48.53 -26.17 -15.74
N SER A 205 -48.74 -24.99 -16.32
CA SER A 205 -50.01 -24.30 -16.47
C SER A 205 -50.55 -24.44 -17.90
#